data_21fa660ec3bf10d0ea3c89d69ab5e096
#
_entry.id   21fa660ec3bf10d0ea3c89d69ab5e096
#
_cell.length_a   1.000
_cell.length_b   1.000
_cell.length_c   1.000
_cell.angle_alpha   90.00
_cell.angle_beta   90.00
_cell.angle_gamma   90.00
#
_symmetry.space_group_name_H-M   'P 1'
#
loop_
_entity.id
_entity.type
_entity.pdbx_description
1 polymer ?
#
loop_
_entity_poly.entity_id
_entity_poly.type
_entity_poly.pdbx_seq_one_letter_code
_entity_poly.pdbx_strand_id
1 'polypeptide(L)'
;MMTLSRLSEILDAWESLTWPASRADAAAFRDRFGWTPDPRESLLFTSDVVPERSSSYIVYTPFNGVAGLRFHLAAHLDPHDKKQCEQAYSYYQEYLEQRLHNRLASKRTFDKSCVELISQDKILYFLGGAADKITLSLNSPSETGNLLDFLDRKARGELEDWERE
;
A
#
# COMPACT_ATOMS: atom_id res chain seq x y z
N MET A 1 -11.94 -1.84 -11.94
CA MET A 1 -10.47 -1.87 -11.89
C MET A 1 -9.92 -0.47 -12.10
N MET A 2 -8.91 -0.10 -11.34
CA MET A 2 -8.19 1.18 -11.49
C MET A 2 -7.34 1.16 -12.77
N THR A 3 -7.30 2.26 -13.52
CA THR A 3 -6.40 2.36 -14.68
C THR A 3 -4.96 2.56 -14.22
N LEU A 4 -3.98 2.14 -15.01
CA LEU A 4 -2.56 2.35 -14.70
C LEU A 4 -2.19 3.83 -14.66
N SER A 5 -2.82 4.67 -15.50
CA SER A 5 -2.63 6.12 -15.45
C SER A 5 -3.02 6.69 -14.09
N ARG A 6 -4.21 6.30 -13.59
CA ARG A 6 -4.68 6.74 -12.27
C ARG A 6 -3.79 6.23 -11.14
N LEU A 7 -3.38 4.97 -11.21
CA LEU A 7 -2.42 4.41 -10.27
C LEU A 7 -1.09 5.17 -10.28
N SER A 8 -0.57 5.49 -11.48
CA SER A 8 0.66 6.29 -11.60
C SER A 8 0.54 7.64 -10.91
N GLU A 9 -0.56 8.37 -11.12
CA GLU A 9 -0.79 9.67 -10.46
C GLU A 9 -0.79 9.55 -8.93
N ILE A 10 -1.43 8.50 -8.39
CA ILE A 10 -1.48 8.24 -6.95
C ILE A 10 -0.08 7.95 -6.41
N LEU A 11 0.67 7.09 -7.08
CA LEU A 11 2.02 6.73 -6.66
C LEU A 11 3.00 7.92 -6.77
N ASP A 12 2.92 8.71 -7.84
CA ASP A 12 3.73 9.93 -8.00
C ASP A 12 3.45 10.92 -6.85
N ALA A 13 2.18 11.11 -6.50
CA ALA A 13 1.81 11.99 -5.41
C ALA A 13 2.27 11.47 -4.05
N TRP A 14 2.17 10.16 -3.79
CA TRP A 14 2.65 9.54 -2.55
C TRP A 14 4.17 9.66 -2.41
N GLU A 15 4.89 9.29 -3.45
CA GLU A 15 6.35 9.35 -3.49
C GLU A 15 6.89 10.79 -3.37
N SER A 16 6.09 11.79 -3.80
CA SER A 16 6.45 13.22 -3.75
C SER A 16 6.12 13.90 -2.43
N LEU A 17 5.50 13.21 -1.47
CA LEU A 17 5.27 13.76 -0.14
C LEU A 17 6.60 14.08 0.54
N THR A 18 6.63 15.20 1.27
CA THR A 18 7.76 15.52 2.15
C THR A 18 7.64 14.66 3.41
N TRP A 19 8.58 13.78 3.64
CA TRP A 19 8.58 12.90 4.79
C TRP A 19 9.39 13.49 5.96
N PRO A 20 8.91 13.36 7.21
CA PRO A 20 7.64 12.75 7.63
C PRO A 20 6.42 13.60 7.24
N ALA A 21 5.40 12.97 6.67
CA ALA A 21 4.17 13.65 6.30
C ALA A 21 3.21 13.74 7.51
N SER A 22 2.45 14.84 7.57
CA SER A 22 1.48 15.11 8.62
C SER A 22 0.07 14.59 8.27
N ARG A 23 -0.84 14.65 9.25
CA ARG A 23 -2.28 14.40 8.99
C ARG A 23 -2.87 15.37 7.97
N ALA A 24 -2.45 16.63 8.00
CA ALA A 24 -2.89 17.63 7.02
C ALA A 24 -2.42 17.28 5.61
N ASP A 25 -1.19 16.80 5.45
CA ASP A 25 -0.66 16.32 4.17
C ASP A 25 -1.45 15.10 3.66
N ALA A 26 -1.82 14.18 4.55
CA ALA A 26 -2.64 13.02 4.21
C ALA A 26 -4.06 13.40 3.78
N ALA A 27 -4.68 14.37 4.47
CA ALA A 27 -5.99 14.89 4.09
C ALA A 27 -5.94 15.59 2.73
N ALA A 28 -4.94 16.41 2.49
CA ALA A 28 -4.73 17.07 1.19
C ALA A 28 -4.48 16.06 0.07
N PHE A 29 -3.71 15.01 0.34
CA PHE A 29 -3.49 13.90 -0.60
C PHE A 29 -4.82 13.21 -0.95
N ARG A 30 -5.61 12.80 0.05
CA ARG A 30 -6.93 12.17 -0.15
C ARG A 30 -7.85 13.06 -0.98
N ASP A 31 -7.94 14.34 -0.64
CA ASP A 31 -8.84 15.30 -1.28
C ASP A 31 -8.43 15.60 -2.73
N ARG A 32 -7.12 15.59 -3.02
CA ARG A 32 -6.59 15.72 -4.38
C ARG A 32 -7.14 14.65 -5.32
N PHE A 33 -7.35 13.43 -4.82
CA PHE A 33 -7.89 12.33 -5.61
C PHE A 33 -9.41 12.23 -5.57
N GLY A 34 -10.10 13.17 -4.91
CA GLY A 34 -11.56 13.19 -4.79
C GLY A 34 -12.11 12.06 -3.91
N TRP A 35 -11.28 11.49 -3.05
CA TRP A 35 -11.69 10.44 -2.13
C TRP A 35 -12.42 11.03 -0.94
N THR A 36 -13.59 10.47 -0.64
CA THR A 36 -14.49 11.02 0.40
C THR A 36 -14.21 10.36 1.75
N PRO A 37 -13.90 11.13 2.81
CA PRO A 37 -13.72 10.59 4.15
C PRO A 37 -15.03 10.01 4.69
N ASP A 38 -14.92 8.96 5.51
CA ASP A 38 -16.05 8.42 6.24
C ASP A 38 -16.50 9.42 7.32
N PRO A 39 -17.79 9.70 7.45
CA PRO A 39 -18.29 10.67 8.46
C PRO A 39 -18.06 10.24 9.91
N ARG A 40 -17.90 8.93 10.15
CA ARG A 40 -17.75 8.34 11.50
C ARG A 40 -16.29 8.11 11.88
N GLU A 41 -15.44 7.85 10.85
CA GLU A 41 -14.06 7.47 11.05
C GLU A 41 -13.16 8.15 10.01
N SER A 42 -12.49 9.20 10.43
CA SER A 42 -11.67 10.04 9.53
C SER A 42 -10.48 9.32 8.87
N LEU A 43 -10.09 8.17 9.39
CA LEU A 43 -9.03 7.34 8.81
C LEU A 43 -9.51 6.60 7.56
N LEU A 44 -10.81 6.31 7.49
CA LEU A 44 -11.44 5.60 6.39
C LEU A 44 -11.90 6.58 5.31
N PHE A 45 -11.91 6.11 4.07
CA PHE A 45 -12.42 6.87 2.94
C PHE A 45 -12.91 5.95 1.81
N THR A 46 -13.75 6.49 0.94
CA THR A 46 -14.10 5.84 -0.33
C THR A 46 -13.01 6.09 -1.35
N SER A 47 -12.76 5.14 -2.24
CA SER A 47 -11.84 5.29 -3.34
C SER A 47 -12.53 5.04 -4.69
N ASP A 48 -11.81 5.23 -5.80
CA ASP A 48 -12.37 5.12 -7.15
C ASP A 48 -12.97 3.74 -7.45
N VAL A 49 -12.42 2.69 -6.83
CA VAL A 49 -12.77 1.29 -7.15
C VAL A 49 -13.94 0.78 -6.31
N VAL A 50 -14.11 1.30 -5.10
CA VAL A 50 -15.19 0.94 -4.17
C VAL A 50 -15.86 2.22 -3.67
N PRO A 51 -16.62 2.94 -4.53
CA PRO A 51 -17.20 4.23 -4.16
C PRO A 51 -18.39 4.13 -3.22
N GLU A 52 -19.00 2.96 -3.11
CA GLU A 52 -20.20 2.72 -2.31
C GLU A 52 -19.94 2.58 -0.81
N ARG A 53 -18.68 2.41 -0.40
CA ARG A 53 -18.31 2.26 1.01
C ARG A 53 -16.87 2.70 1.30
N SER A 54 -16.64 3.12 2.53
CA SER A 54 -15.31 3.46 3.04
C SER A 54 -14.54 2.17 3.35
N SER A 55 -13.68 1.76 2.43
CA SER A 55 -12.89 0.52 2.54
C SER A 55 -11.39 0.74 2.34
N SER A 56 -11.01 1.97 2.07
CA SER A 56 -9.61 2.42 2.00
C SER A 56 -9.27 3.22 3.24
N TYR A 57 -8.01 3.24 3.65
CA TYR A 57 -7.63 3.93 4.87
C TYR A 57 -6.19 4.43 4.86
N ILE A 58 -5.95 5.48 5.67
CA ILE A 58 -4.64 6.01 6.00
C ILE A 58 -4.27 5.52 7.40
N VAL A 59 -3.05 5.08 7.57
CA VAL A 59 -2.48 4.67 8.86
C VAL A 59 -1.63 5.81 9.40
N TYR A 60 -1.83 6.15 10.67
CA TYR A 60 -1.04 7.16 11.37
C TYR A 60 -0.17 6.54 12.47
N THR A 61 0.97 7.15 12.71
CA THR A 61 1.79 6.88 13.87
C THR A 61 1.15 7.48 15.13
N PRO A 62 1.54 7.06 16.34
CA PRO A 62 1.09 7.67 17.60
C PRO A 62 1.35 9.18 17.69
N PHE A 63 2.32 9.70 16.93
CA PHE A 63 2.70 11.12 16.91
C PHE A 63 2.07 11.89 15.74
N ASN A 64 0.95 11.40 15.20
CA ASN A 64 0.22 12.03 14.09
C ASN A 64 0.97 12.13 12.75
N GLY A 65 2.05 11.40 12.59
CA GLY A 65 2.71 11.23 11.29
C GLY A 65 1.98 10.18 10.43
N VAL A 66 2.13 10.26 9.12
CA VAL A 66 1.58 9.28 8.19
C VAL A 66 2.48 8.05 8.15
N ALA A 67 1.93 6.90 8.49
CA ALA A 67 2.62 5.61 8.43
C ALA A 67 2.38 4.87 7.11
N GLY A 68 1.18 4.94 6.57
CA GLY A 68 0.83 4.21 5.36
C GLY A 68 -0.52 4.57 4.76
N LEU A 69 -0.79 3.98 3.63
CA LEU A 69 -2.01 4.12 2.86
C LEU A 69 -2.41 2.74 2.32
N ARG A 70 -3.69 2.40 2.38
CA ARG A 70 -4.23 1.20 1.74
C ARG A 70 -5.47 1.52 0.92
N PHE A 71 -5.51 1.02 -0.31
CA PHE A 71 -6.64 1.22 -1.22
C PHE A 71 -6.80 0.05 -2.19
N HIS A 72 -7.96 -0.01 -2.85
CA HIS A 72 -8.28 -1.07 -3.80
C HIS A 72 -7.84 -0.68 -5.21
N LEU A 73 -7.20 -1.62 -5.91
CA LEU A 73 -6.88 -1.53 -7.33
C LEU A 73 -7.95 -2.20 -8.19
N ALA A 74 -8.54 -3.28 -7.69
CA ALA A 74 -9.69 -3.96 -8.28
C ALA A 74 -10.61 -4.46 -7.17
N ALA A 75 -11.90 -4.54 -7.43
CA ALA A 75 -12.91 -5.10 -6.55
C ALA A 75 -14.03 -5.72 -7.36
N HIS A 76 -14.90 -6.48 -6.68
CA HIS A 76 -16.04 -7.16 -7.30
C HIS A 76 -15.63 -8.12 -8.44
N LEU A 77 -14.44 -8.72 -8.32
CA LEU A 77 -14.03 -9.80 -9.19
C LEU A 77 -14.85 -11.04 -8.88
N ASP A 78 -15.10 -11.90 -9.88
CA ASP A 78 -15.78 -13.16 -9.62
C ASP A 78 -14.84 -14.11 -8.85
N PRO A 79 -15.17 -14.47 -7.60
CA PRO A 79 -14.30 -15.33 -6.79
C PRO A 79 -14.18 -16.76 -7.33
N HIS A 80 -15.08 -17.16 -8.24
CA HIS A 80 -15.04 -18.45 -8.92
C HIS A 80 -14.22 -18.41 -10.21
N ASP A 81 -13.95 -17.23 -10.76
CA ASP A 81 -13.07 -17.05 -11.90
C ASP A 81 -11.62 -16.77 -11.45
N LYS A 82 -10.94 -17.84 -11.05
CA LYS A 82 -9.54 -17.78 -10.61
C LYS A 82 -8.63 -17.14 -11.67
N LYS A 83 -8.91 -17.37 -12.95
CA LYS A 83 -8.11 -16.83 -14.04
C LYS A 83 -8.24 -15.31 -14.12
N GLN A 84 -9.44 -14.78 -13.96
CA GLN A 84 -9.66 -13.33 -13.91
C GLN A 84 -8.90 -12.68 -12.75
N CYS A 85 -8.98 -13.30 -11.55
CA CYS A 85 -8.27 -12.79 -10.37
C CYS A 85 -6.75 -12.84 -10.54
N GLU A 86 -6.20 -13.93 -11.07
CA GLU A 86 -4.77 -14.06 -11.35
C GLU A 86 -4.31 -13.06 -12.42
N GLN A 87 -5.07 -12.85 -13.48
CA GLN A 87 -4.75 -11.86 -14.51
C GLN A 87 -4.77 -10.44 -13.97
N ALA A 88 -5.79 -10.08 -13.16
CA ALA A 88 -5.86 -8.78 -12.53
C ALA A 88 -4.67 -8.53 -11.59
N TYR A 89 -4.30 -9.53 -10.79
CA TYR A 89 -3.13 -9.45 -9.91
C TYR A 89 -1.83 -9.26 -10.71
N SER A 90 -1.59 -10.13 -11.70
CA SER A 90 -0.39 -10.06 -12.54
C SER A 90 -0.26 -8.72 -13.27
N TYR A 91 -1.36 -8.16 -13.75
CA TYR A 91 -1.39 -6.86 -14.40
C TYR A 91 -0.83 -5.73 -13.53
N TYR A 92 -1.21 -5.67 -12.25
CA TYR A 92 -0.69 -4.67 -11.33
C TYR A 92 0.72 -5.00 -10.83
N GLN A 93 1.03 -6.29 -10.63
CA GLN A 93 2.37 -6.72 -10.24
C GLN A 93 3.40 -6.33 -11.30
N GLU A 94 3.15 -6.65 -12.57
CA GLU A 94 4.04 -6.29 -13.68
C GLU A 94 4.25 -4.78 -13.77
N TYR A 95 3.18 -4.01 -13.64
CA TYR A 95 3.28 -2.56 -13.63
C TYR A 95 4.18 -2.03 -12.50
N LEU A 96 3.98 -2.49 -11.28
CA LEU A 96 4.78 -2.06 -10.13
C LEU A 96 6.26 -2.46 -10.29
N GLU A 97 6.53 -3.67 -10.77
CA GLU A 97 7.89 -4.14 -11.02
C GLU A 97 8.58 -3.32 -12.13
N GLN A 98 7.89 -3.01 -13.21
CA GLN A 98 8.42 -2.14 -14.26
C GLN A 98 8.68 -0.72 -13.75
N ARG A 99 7.72 -0.14 -13.01
CA ARG A 99 7.86 1.19 -12.43
C ARG A 99 9.08 1.30 -11.51
N LEU A 100 9.34 0.27 -10.72
CA LEU A 100 10.41 0.24 -9.73
C LEU A 100 11.73 -0.36 -10.26
N HIS A 101 11.78 -0.82 -11.49
CA HIS A 101 12.89 -1.62 -12.04
C HIS A 101 14.29 -1.07 -11.69
N ASN A 102 14.51 0.24 -11.90
CA ASN A 102 15.80 0.88 -11.62
C ASN A 102 15.95 1.40 -10.18
N ARG A 103 14.91 1.30 -9.37
CA ARG A 103 14.84 1.85 -8.00
C ARG A 103 14.51 0.79 -6.96
N LEU A 104 14.43 -0.46 -7.37
CA LEU A 104 14.08 -1.57 -6.48
C LEU A 104 15.26 -1.92 -5.58
N ALA A 105 15.05 -1.86 -4.26
CA ALA A 105 16.03 -2.28 -3.26
C ALA A 105 15.78 -3.73 -2.80
N SER A 106 14.52 -4.17 -2.72
CA SER A 106 14.14 -5.49 -2.25
C SER A 106 12.82 -5.95 -2.85
N LYS A 107 12.71 -7.25 -3.11
CA LYS A 107 11.48 -7.94 -3.51
C LYS A 107 11.32 -9.21 -2.68
N ARG A 108 10.15 -9.39 -2.08
CA ARG A 108 9.76 -10.63 -1.40
C ARG A 108 8.42 -11.10 -1.92
N THR A 109 8.36 -12.35 -2.34
CA THR A 109 7.12 -13.01 -2.76
C THR A 109 6.69 -13.97 -1.65
N PHE A 110 5.48 -13.78 -1.12
CA PHE A 110 4.94 -14.63 -0.05
C PHE A 110 4.18 -15.82 -0.62
N ASP A 111 3.40 -15.56 -1.68
CA ASP A 111 2.68 -16.59 -2.45
C ASP A 111 2.35 -16.06 -3.85
N LYS A 112 1.46 -16.76 -4.57
CA LYS A 112 1.06 -16.38 -5.93
C LYS A 112 0.24 -15.09 -6.01
N SER A 113 -0.22 -14.58 -4.87
CA SER A 113 -1.12 -13.42 -4.78
C SER A 113 -0.63 -12.34 -3.82
N CYS A 114 0.61 -12.44 -3.33
CA CYS A 114 1.19 -11.46 -2.41
C CYS A 114 2.66 -11.19 -2.73
N VAL A 115 2.97 -9.94 -3.04
CA VAL A 115 4.34 -9.47 -3.25
C VAL A 115 4.60 -8.19 -2.48
N GLU A 116 5.80 -8.08 -1.93
CA GLU A 116 6.31 -6.87 -1.30
C GLU A 116 7.49 -6.36 -2.12
N LEU A 117 7.42 -5.09 -2.49
CA LEU A 117 8.49 -4.37 -3.19
C LEU A 117 8.92 -3.20 -2.33
N ILE A 118 10.22 -3.03 -2.14
CA ILE A 118 10.77 -1.88 -1.40
C ILE A 118 11.68 -1.10 -2.35
N SER A 119 11.42 0.19 -2.50
CA SER A 119 12.25 1.09 -3.30
C SER A 119 13.50 1.52 -2.54
N GLN A 120 14.49 2.06 -3.28
CA GLN A 120 15.70 2.67 -2.69
C GLN A 120 15.37 3.85 -1.77
N ASP A 121 14.26 4.54 -2.00
CA ASP A 121 13.75 5.61 -1.14
C ASP A 121 12.98 5.09 0.09
N LYS A 122 13.06 3.79 0.35
CA LYS A 122 12.40 3.11 1.48
C LYS A 122 10.87 3.23 1.48
N ILE A 123 10.24 3.35 0.34
CA ILE A 123 8.79 3.19 0.21
C ILE A 123 8.51 1.71 -0.02
N LEU A 124 7.63 1.16 0.79
CA LEU A 124 7.17 -0.21 0.66
C LEU A 124 5.84 -0.23 -0.09
N TYR A 125 5.75 -1.12 -1.06
CA TYR A 125 4.56 -1.44 -1.86
C TYR A 125 4.19 -2.88 -1.59
N PHE A 126 3.08 -3.11 -0.91
CA PHE A 126 2.56 -4.43 -0.68
C PHE A 126 1.31 -4.66 -1.53
N LEU A 127 1.46 -5.46 -2.58
CA LEU A 127 0.35 -5.86 -3.44
C LEU A 127 -0.21 -7.17 -2.94
N GLY A 128 -1.50 -7.19 -2.64
CA GLY A 128 -2.22 -8.38 -2.19
C GLY A 128 -3.45 -8.65 -3.03
N GLY A 129 -3.62 -9.91 -3.44
CA GLY A 129 -4.82 -10.42 -4.09
C GLY A 129 -5.63 -11.26 -3.12
N ALA A 130 -6.94 -10.99 -3.05
CA ALA A 130 -7.93 -11.85 -2.42
C ALA A 130 -8.93 -12.32 -3.47
N ALA A 131 -9.85 -13.22 -3.12
CA ALA A 131 -10.74 -13.86 -4.07
C ALA A 131 -11.54 -12.90 -4.98
N ASP A 132 -11.88 -11.72 -4.48
CA ASP A 132 -12.74 -10.76 -5.17
C ASP A 132 -12.12 -9.36 -5.34
N LYS A 133 -10.86 -9.18 -4.91
CA LYS A 133 -10.22 -7.85 -4.89
C LYS A 133 -8.71 -7.90 -4.94
N ILE A 134 -8.13 -6.82 -5.47
CA ILE A 134 -6.69 -6.54 -5.42
C ILE A 134 -6.50 -5.26 -4.62
N THR A 135 -5.59 -5.28 -3.66
CA THR A 135 -5.28 -4.14 -2.80
C THR A 135 -3.81 -3.77 -2.89
N LEU A 136 -3.54 -2.48 -2.76
CA LEU A 136 -2.19 -1.97 -2.60
C LEU A 136 -2.08 -1.27 -1.25
N SER A 137 -1.07 -1.66 -0.49
CA SER A 137 -0.66 -0.96 0.72
C SER A 137 0.69 -0.30 0.49
N LEU A 138 0.80 0.96 0.89
CA LEU A 138 2.02 1.75 0.83
C LEU A 138 2.45 2.08 2.25
N ASN A 139 3.72 1.88 2.58
CA ASN A 139 4.27 2.36 3.84
C ASN A 139 5.15 3.59 3.60
N SER A 140 5.19 4.46 4.60
CA SER A 140 6.12 5.59 4.64
C SER A 140 7.57 5.12 4.74
N PRO A 141 8.55 5.96 4.41
CA PRO A 141 9.97 5.61 4.58
C PRO A 141 10.33 5.25 6.04
N SER A 142 9.71 5.92 7.02
CA SER A 142 9.93 5.65 8.45
C SER A 142 9.42 4.26 8.84
N GLU A 143 8.20 3.89 8.47
CA GLU A 143 7.63 2.57 8.77
C GLU A 143 8.38 1.45 8.04
N THR A 144 8.77 1.68 6.80
CA THR A 144 9.62 0.74 6.07
C THR A 144 10.98 0.56 6.75
N GLY A 145 11.58 1.64 7.23
CA GLY A 145 12.83 1.61 7.99
C GLY A 145 12.69 0.79 9.28
N ASN A 146 11.62 0.99 10.04
CA ASN A 146 11.32 0.22 11.25
C ASN A 146 11.16 -1.28 10.95
N LEU A 147 10.45 -1.61 9.88
CA LEU A 147 10.30 -3.01 9.46
C LEU A 147 11.63 -3.65 9.09
N LEU A 148 12.48 -2.95 8.32
CA LEU A 148 13.78 -3.46 7.92
C LEU A 148 14.70 -3.67 9.13
N ASP A 149 14.72 -2.74 10.09
CA ASP A 149 15.46 -2.87 11.34
C ASP A 149 14.99 -4.07 12.16
N PHE A 150 13.66 -4.22 12.31
CA PHE A 150 13.08 -5.38 12.97
C PHE A 150 13.49 -6.70 12.34
N LEU A 151 13.42 -6.80 11.00
CA LEU A 151 13.80 -8.01 10.27
C LEU A 151 15.30 -8.33 10.42
N ASP A 152 16.16 -7.30 10.40
CA ASP A 152 17.59 -7.46 10.58
C ASP A 152 17.93 -7.91 12.01
N ARG A 153 17.32 -7.32 13.04
CA ARG A 153 17.45 -7.75 14.43
C ARG A 153 16.93 -9.18 14.64
N LYS A 154 15.81 -9.53 14.00
CA LYS A 154 15.26 -10.89 14.03
C LYS A 154 16.25 -11.89 13.42
N ALA A 155 16.84 -11.58 12.28
CA ALA A 155 17.83 -12.43 11.62
C ALA A 155 19.10 -12.66 12.48
N ARG A 156 19.48 -11.65 13.27
CA ARG A 156 20.60 -11.72 14.22
C ARG A 156 20.26 -12.35 15.58
N GLY A 157 18.97 -12.65 15.83
CA GLY A 157 18.49 -13.18 17.10
C GLY A 157 18.49 -12.17 18.24
N GLU A 158 18.42 -10.87 17.94
CA GLU A 158 18.49 -9.73 18.88
C GLU A 158 17.10 -9.20 19.30
N LEU A 159 16.03 -9.98 19.06
CA LEU A 159 14.68 -9.55 19.46
C LEU A 159 14.50 -9.71 20.97
N GLU A 160 13.88 -8.70 21.58
CA GLU A 160 13.37 -8.75 22.94
C GLU A 160 12.25 -9.80 23.07
N ASP A 161 12.03 -10.32 24.28
CA ASP A 161 11.07 -11.40 24.50
C ASP A 161 9.64 -11.03 24.05
N TRP A 162 9.22 -9.78 24.27
CA TRP A 162 7.92 -9.26 23.85
C TRP A 162 7.78 -9.04 22.32
N GLU A 163 8.89 -9.00 21.58
CA GLU A 163 8.91 -8.90 20.12
C GLU A 163 8.81 -10.27 19.42
N ARG A 164 8.86 -11.36 20.18
CA ARG A 164 8.89 -12.73 19.64
C ARG A 164 7.51 -13.38 19.55
N GLU A 165 6.50 -12.78 20.19
CA GLU A 165 5.10 -13.22 20.15
C GLU A 165 4.38 -12.63 18.91
#